data_d858c3ae7d22621938f4ea7087f68f78
#
_entry.id   d858c3ae7d22621938f4ea7087f68f78
#
_cell.length_a   1.000
_cell.length_b   1.000
_cell.length_c   1.000
_cell.angle_alpha   90.00
_cell.angle_beta   90.00
_cell.angle_gamma   90.00
#
_symmetry.space_group_name_H-M   'P 1'
#
loop_
_entity.id
_entity.type
_entity.pdbx_description
1 polymer ?
#
loop_
_entity_poly.entity_id
_entity_poly.type
_entity_poly.pdbx_seq_one_letter_code
_entity_poly.pdbx_strand_id
1 'polypeptide(L)'
;MNNEKETVLELKQICKSFRQGSQKLDVLTGVDLEIKSGEIVALIGPSGSGKSTLLQIAGLLETPSSGEIYLNRQNCSKLGDGLRTLLRRDFLGFVYQYHNLLPDFSAEENVMLPQLIAGRKAKAARERAAWLLERLNLGSRLKHRPAEMSGGEQQRVAIARALAMSPTSRPATSTPKLPTSYSPNC
;
A
#
# COMPACT_ATOMS: atom_id res chain seq x y z
N MET A 1 -30.90 -0.45 -9.38
CA MET A 1 -29.54 -0.02 -9.75
C MET A 1 -28.58 -1.03 -9.14
N ASN A 2 -28.00 -1.91 -9.95
CA ASN A 2 -27.02 -2.89 -9.48
C ASN A 2 -25.77 -2.13 -9.04
N ASN A 3 -25.53 -2.08 -7.75
CA ASN A 3 -24.34 -1.50 -7.15
C ASN A 3 -23.22 -2.56 -7.17
N GLU A 4 -22.79 -2.98 -8.38
CA GLU A 4 -21.63 -3.86 -8.48
C GLU A 4 -20.42 -3.11 -7.94
N LYS A 5 -19.88 -3.61 -6.83
CA LYS A 5 -18.66 -3.06 -6.22
C LYS A 5 -17.54 -3.14 -7.23
N GLU A 6 -16.84 -2.04 -7.45
CA GLU A 6 -15.74 -1.94 -8.38
C GLU A 6 -14.52 -2.77 -7.89
N THR A 7 -13.94 -3.56 -8.78
CA THR A 7 -12.71 -4.31 -8.51
C THR A 7 -11.54 -3.34 -8.39
N VAL A 8 -10.88 -3.33 -7.23
CA VAL A 8 -9.74 -2.45 -6.93
C VAL A 8 -8.40 -3.15 -7.08
N LEU A 9 -8.35 -4.46 -6.86
CA LEU A 9 -7.16 -5.29 -7.08
C LEU A 9 -7.57 -6.63 -7.66
N GLU A 10 -6.88 -7.07 -8.70
CA GLU A 10 -7.07 -8.40 -9.28
C GLU A 10 -5.70 -9.02 -9.59
N LEU A 11 -5.51 -10.24 -9.14
CA LEU A 11 -4.35 -11.09 -9.40
C LEU A 11 -4.83 -12.28 -10.23
N LYS A 12 -4.17 -12.54 -11.38
CA LYS A 12 -4.52 -13.66 -12.26
C LYS A 12 -3.34 -14.58 -12.43
N GLN A 13 -3.53 -15.86 -12.08
CA GLN A 13 -2.57 -16.93 -12.28
C GLN A 13 -1.15 -16.57 -11.78
N ILE A 14 -1.07 -15.95 -10.61
CA ILE A 14 0.19 -15.50 -10.02
C ILE A 14 1.06 -16.69 -9.63
N CYS A 15 2.23 -16.78 -10.25
CA CYS A 15 3.29 -17.70 -9.85
C CYS A 15 4.49 -16.92 -9.33
N LYS A 16 5.16 -17.46 -8.33
CA LYS A 16 6.44 -16.93 -7.84
C LYS A 16 7.38 -18.05 -7.47
N SER A 17 8.57 -18.00 -8.07
CA SER A 17 9.68 -18.90 -7.75
C SER A 17 10.89 -18.08 -7.32
N PHE A 18 11.64 -18.59 -6.36
CA PHE A 18 12.95 -18.08 -5.97
C PHE A 18 14.04 -19.08 -6.34
N ARG A 19 15.22 -18.59 -6.64
CA ARG A 19 16.42 -19.44 -6.82
C ARG A 19 17.29 -19.33 -5.59
N GLN A 20 17.61 -20.49 -4.98
CA GLN A 20 18.56 -20.59 -3.89
C GLN A 20 19.68 -21.53 -4.32
N GLY A 21 20.77 -20.96 -4.84
CA GLY A 21 21.83 -21.74 -5.49
C GLY A 21 21.31 -22.44 -6.76
N SER A 22 21.44 -23.77 -6.84
CA SER A 22 20.94 -24.58 -7.95
C SER A 22 19.47 -24.99 -7.78
N GLN A 23 18.88 -24.80 -6.63
CA GLN A 23 17.49 -25.20 -6.35
C GLN A 23 16.50 -24.11 -6.69
N LYS A 24 15.38 -24.48 -7.34
CA LYS A 24 14.22 -23.65 -7.57
C LYS A 24 13.18 -23.94 -6.51
N LEU A 25 12.75 -22.91 -5.77
CA LEU A 25 11.67 -22.97 -4.80
C LEU A 25 10.43 -22.28 -5.37
N ASP A 26 9.41 -23.05 -5.69
CA ASP A 26 8.12 -22.52 -6.13
C ASP A 26 7.28 -22.17 -4.89
N VAL A 27 6.98 -20.89 -4.70
CA VAL A 27 6.28 -20.36 -3.52
C VAL A 27 4.81 -20.08 -3.82
N LEU A 28 4.50 -19.64 -5.03
CA LEU A 28 3.13 -19.43 -5.51
C LEU A 28 2.97 -20.14 -6.85
N THR A 29 1.84 -20.83 -7.01
CA THR A 29 1.58 -21.69 -8.19
C THR A 29 0.16 -21.43 -8.72
N GLY A 30 -0.02 -20.32 -9.50
CA GLY A 30 -1.28 -20.02 -10.16
C GLY A 30 -2.35 -19.48 -9.19
N VAL A 31 -2.00 -18.48 -8.37
CA VAL A 31 -2.96 -17.88 -7.42
C VAL A 31 -3.80 -16.83 -8.11
N ASP A 32 -5.12 -16.94 -7.95
CA ASP A 32 -6.10 -15.94 -8.34
C ASP A 32 -6.67 -15.26 -7.09
N LEU A 33 -6.83 -13.94 -7.15
CA LEU A 33 -7.43 -13.13 -6.09
C LEU A 33 -8.12 -11.91 -6.69
N GLU A 34 -9.35 -11.64 -6.27
CA GLU A 34 -10.06 -10.42 -6.59
C GLU A 34 -10.47 -9.72 -5.29
N ILE A 35 -10.23 -8.39 -5.22
CA ILE A 35 -10.68 -7.55 -4.10
C ILE A 35 -11.50 -6.40 -4.66
N LYS A 36 -12.71 -6.25 -4.12
CA LYS A 36 -13.66 -5.19 -4.50
C LYS A 36 -13.61 -4.02 -3.53
N SER A 37 -14.05 -2.86 -3.98
CA SER A 37 -14.11 -1.66 -3.14
C SER A 37 -14.91 -1.90 -1.86
N GLY A 38 -14.34 -1.51 -0.71
CA GLY A 38 -14.94 -1.69 0.62
C GLY A 38 -14.89 -3.13 1.14
N GLU A 39 -14.14 -4.02 0.51
CA GLU A 39 -13.90 -5.37 1.02
C GLU A 39 -12.75 -5.42 2.01
N ILE A 40 -12.87 -6.35 2.99
CA ILE A 40 -11.79 -6.77 3.87
C ILE A 40 -11.51 -8.24 3.58
N VAL A 41 -10.29 -8.54 3.15
CA VAL A 41 -9.86 -9.91 2.83
C VAL A 41 -8.80 -10.35 3.84
N ALA A 42 -9.00 -11.52 4.45
CA ALA A 42 -8.02 -12.15 5.34
C ALA A 42 -7.31 -13.29 4.63
N LEU A 43 -5.98 -13.26 4.64
CA LEU A 43 -5.13 -14.31 4.09
C LEU A 43 -4.64 -15.22 5.21
N ILE A 44 -5.19 -16.43 5.27
CA ILE A 44 -4.91 -17.42 6.31
C ILE A 44 -4.16 -18.64 5.76
N GLY A 45 -3.34 -19.25 6.58
CA GLY A 45 -2.57 -20.46 6.23
C GLY A 45 -1.34 -20.64 7.12
N PRO A 46 -0.66 -21.79 7.05
CA PRO A 46 0.52 -22.09 7.84
C PRO A 46 1.70 -21.17 7.52
N SER A 47 2.72 -21.14 8.38
CA SER A 47 3.97 -20.45 8.09
C SER A 47 4.63 -21.05 6.83
N GLY A 48 5.22 -20.20 5.99
CA GLY A 48 5.84 -20.63 4.74
C GLY A 48 4.90 -20.86 3.55
N SER A 49 3.57 -20.72 3.71
CA SER A 49 2.60 -20.92 2.61
C SER A 49 2.55 -19.80 1.56
N GLY A 50 3.51 -18.87 1.55
CA GLY A 50 3.58 -17.81 0.52
C GLY A 50 2.75 -16.55 0.81
N LYS A 51 2.05 -16.44 1.97
CA LYS A 51 1.19 -15.29 2.30
C LYS A 51 1.91 -13.94 2.18
N SER A 52 3.09 -13.82 2.77
CA SER A 52 3.87 -12.57 2.70
C SER A 52 4.30 -12.26 1.28
N THR A 53 4.68 -13.28 0.50
CA THR A 53 5.04 -13.13 -0.91
C THR A 53 3.85 -12.66 -1.74
N LEU A 54 2.65 -13.22 -1.50
CA LEU A 54 1.44 -12.79 -2.18
C LEU A 54 1.09 -11.34 -1.82
N LEU A 55 1.18 -10.95 -0.55
CA LEU A 55 0.95 -9.56 -0.12
C LEU A 55 1.97 -8.59 -0.72
N GLN A 56 3.24 -8.98 -0.85
CA GLN A 56 4.28 -8.16 -1.49
C GLN A 56 4.00 -7.98 -2.98
N ILE A 57 3.53 -9.03 -3.66
CA ILE A 57 3.15 -8.97 -5.08
C ILE A 57 1.90 -8.10 -5.25
N ALA A 58 0.85 -8.31 -4.44
CA ALA A 58 -0.37 -7.51 -4.44
C ALA A 58 -0.07 -6.02 -4.15
N GLY A 59 0.92 -5.76 -3.29
CA GLY A 59 1.42 -4.43 -2.97
C GLY A 59 2.40 -3.84 -3.98
N LEU A 60 2.66 -4.49 -5.11
CA LEU A 60 3.65 -4.08 -6.11
C LEU A 60 5.09 -3.94 -5.57
N LEU A 61 5.40 -4.52 -4.41
CA LEU A 61 6.75 -4.55 -3.83
C LEU A 61 7.62 -5.64 -4.45
N GLU A 62 7.00 -6.74 -4.87
CA GLU A 62 7.66 -7.86 -5.50
C GLU A 62 7.05 -8.12 -6.89
N THR A 63 7.85 -8.61 -7.82
CA THR A 63 7.39 -8.97 -9.16
C THR A 63 7.08 -10.48 -9.21
N PRO A 64 5.93 -10.89 -9.72
CA PRO A 64 5.64 -12.31 -9.92
C PRO A 64 6.58 -12.89 -11.00
N SER A 65 6.80 -14.20 -10.98
CA SER A 65 7.52 -14.92 -12.05
C SER A 65 6.66 -15.04 -13.30
N SER A 66 5.33 -15.17 -13.12
CA SER A 66 4.33 -15.13 -14.18
C SER A 66 2.96 -14.77 -13.59
N GLY A 67 1.99 -14.49 -14.46
CA GLY A 67 0.66 -14.03 -14.09
C GLY A 67 0.50 -12.52 -14.26
N GLU A 68 -0.67 -12.02 -13.95
CA GLU A 68 -1.03 -10.62 -14.18
C GLU A 68 -1.58 -9.96 -12.91
N ILE A 69 -1.21 -8.69 -12.74
CA ILE A 69 -1.66 -7.83 -11.63
C ILE A 69 -2.44 -6.67 -12.24
N TYR A 70 -3.66 -6.46 -11.75
CA TYR A 70 -4.46 -5.29 -12.09
C TYR A 70 -4.77 -4.49 -10.85
N LEU A 71 -4.48 -3.19 -10.88
CA LEU A 71 -4.84 -2.22 -9.85
C LEU A 71 -5.78 -1.18 -10.47
N ASN A 72 -6.99 -1.04 -9.94
CA ASN A 72 -8.04 -0.19 -10.51
C ASN A 72 -8.21 -0.43 -12.02
N ARG A 73 -8.31 -1.69 -12.44
CA ARG A 73 -8.42 -2.15 -13.84
C ARG A 73 -7.20 -1.86 -14.73
N GLN A 74 -6.13 -1.30 -14.18
CA GLN A 74 -4.90 -1.08 -14.92
C GLN A 74 -3.96 -2.26 -14.75
N ASN A 75 -3.47 -2.82 -15.87
CA ASN A 75 -2.46 -3.88 -15.85
C ASN A 75 -1.12 -3.32 -15.36
N CYS A 76 -0.62 -3.88 -14.25
CA CYS A 76 0.62 -3.48 -13.59
C CYS A 76 1.76 -4.51 -13.77
N SER A 77 1.51 -5.61 -14.50
CA SER A 77 2.41 -6.78 -14.54
C SER A 77 3.77 -6.47 -15.17
N LYS A 78 3.79 -5.61 -16.19
CA LYS A 78 4.99 -5.26 -16.96
C LYS A 78 5.51 -3.85 -16.71
N LEU A 79 5.00 -3.17 -15.66
CA LEU A 79 5.44 -1.83 -15.33
C LEU A 79 6.86 -1.85 -14.76
N GLY A 80 7.70 -0.93 -15.22
CA GLY A 80 9.00 -0.67 -14.63
C GLY A 80 8.88 -0.14 -13.19
N ASP A 81 9.97 -0.25 -12.42
CA ASP A 81 9.97 0.05 -10.99
C ASP A 81 9.54 1.49 -10.67
N GLY A 82 9.90 2.46 -11.51
CA GLY A 82 9.47 3.86 -11.35
C GLY A 82 7.94 4.02 -11.36
N LEU A 83 7.23 3.40 -12.31
CA LEU A 83 5.77 3.46 -12.38
C LEU A 83 5.12 2.69 -11.24
N ARG A 84 5.66 1.53 -10.87
CA ARG A 84 5.21 0.76 -9.70
C ARG A 84 5.34 1.59 -8.42
N THR A 85 6.43 2.34 -8.27
CA THR A 85 6.64 3.24 -7.13
C THR A 85 5.60 4.36 -7.08
N LEU A 86 5.25 4.95 -8.22
CA LEU A 86 4.17 5.95 -8.28
C LEU A 86 2.81 5.35 -7.89
N LEU A 87 2.48 4.15 -8.38
CA LEU A 87 1.24 3.47 -8.03
C LEU A 87 1.19 3.11 -6.52
N ARG A 88 2.29 2.60 -5.96
CA ARG A 88 2.39 2.36 -4.51
C ARG A 88 2.15 3.65 -3.73
N ARG A 89 2.83 4.73 -4.10
CA ARG A 89 2.66 6.03 -3.45
C ARG A 89 1.23 6.53 -3.48
N ASP A 90 0.54 6.37 -4.62
CA ASP A 90 -0.74 7.04 -4.86
C ASP A 90 -1.95 6.19 -4.46
N PHE A 91 -1.84 4.86 -4.45
CA PHE A 91 -3.00 3.97 -4.29
C PHE A 91 -2.86 2.95 -3.15
N LEU A 92 -1.66 2.69 -2.63
CA LEU A 92 -1.43 1.63 -1.65
C LEU A 92 -0.94 2.19 -0.32
N GLY A 93 -1.51 1.71 0.77
CA GLY A 93 -1.04 1.98 2.12
C GLY A 93 -0.56 0.68 2.77
N PHE A 94 0.61 0.71 3.41
CA PHE A 94 1.19 -0.46 4.07
C PHE A 94 1.23 -0.26 5.58
N VAL A 95 0.80 -1.29 6.30
CA VAL A 95 1.00 -1.43 7.74
C VAL A 95 1.78 -2.70 7.99
N TYR A 96 2.99 -2.56 8.53
CA TYR A 96 3.89 -3.68 8.83
C TYR A 96 3.75 -4.13 10.27
N GLN A 97 4.14 -5.38 10.55
CA GLN A 97 4.12 -5.95 11.88
C GLN A 97 4.96 -5.16 12.90
N TYR A 98 6.10 -4.64 12.49
CA TYR A 98 6.99 -3.81 13.31
C TYR A 98 6.76 -2.30 13.12
N HIS A 99 5.59 -1.91 12.58
CA HIS A 99 5.15 -0.55 12.35
C HIS A 99 6.04 0.31 11.44
N ASN A 100 7.35 0.10 11.42
CA ASN A 100 8.36 0.81 10.60
C ASN A 100 8.17 2.33 10.66
N LEU A 101 7.95 2.86 11.87
CA LEU A 101 7.93 4.29 12.10
C LEU A 101 9.36 4.83 12.12
N LEU A 102 9.54 6.03 11.62
CA LEU A 102 10.81 6.72 11.66
C LEU A 102 11.03 7.25 13.09
N PRO A 103 12.09 6.80 13.78
CA PRO A 103 12.26 7.04 15.22
C PRO A 103 12.52 8.52 15.54
N ASP A 104 13.13 9.25 14.62
CA ASP A 104 13.47 10.66 14.80
C ASP A 104 12.29 11.61 14.55
N PHE A 105 11.21 11.10 13.96
CA PHE A 105 10.02 11.87 13.63
C PHE A 105 8.90 11.63 14.64
N SER A 106 8.16 12.70 14.97
CA SER A 106 6.95 12.60 15.76
C SER A 106 5.85 11.77 15.08
N ALA A 107 4.78 11.45 15.80
CA ALA A 107 3.61 10.77 15.22
C ALA A 107 3.01 11.56 14.06
N GLU A 108 2.85 12.88 14.22
CA GLU A 108 2.35 13.77 13.16
C GLU A 108 3.26 13.74 11.94
N GLU A 109 4.57 13.88 12.12
CA GLU A 109 5.55 13.89 11.03
C GLU A 109 5.61 12.56 10.29
N ASN A 110 5.54 11.42 10.99
CA ASN A 110 5.44 10.10 10.37
C ASN A 110 4.23 10.00 9.41
N VAL A 111 3.10 10.59 9.77
CA VAL A 111 1.88 10.59 8.95
C VAL A 111 1.95 11.64 7.83
N MET A 112 2.66 12.74 8.04
CA MET A 112 2.85 13.80 7.04
C MET A 112 3.79 13.35 5.90
N LEU A 113 4.85 12.62 6.23
CA LEU A 113 5.97 12.36 5.32
C LEU A 113 5.55 11.79 3.96
N PRO A 114 4.73 10.72 3.85
CA PRO A 114 4.30 10.21 2.54
C PRO A 114 3.53 11.24 1.73
N GLN A 115 2.78 12.13 2.38
CA GLN A 115 2.03 13.19 1.73
C GLN A 115 2.96 14.26 1.16
N LEU A 116 4.04 14.60 1.89
CA LEU A 116 5.07 15.54 1.43
C LEU A 116 5.84 14.97 0.23
N ILE A 117 6.20 13.69 0.29
CA ILE A 117 6.84 12.97 -0.84
C ILE A 117 5.92 12.98 -2.08
N ALA A 118 4.59 12.91 -1.88
CA ALA A 118 3.61 13.03 -2.95
C ALA A 118 3.37 14.49 -3.43
N GLY A 119 4.15 15.47 -2.93
CA GLY A 119 4.07 16.86 -3.34
C GLY A 119 2.95 17.67 -2.70
N ARG A 120 2.31 17.18 -1.62
CA ARG A 120 1.30 17.98 -0.90
C ARG A 120 1.97 19.12 -0.12
N LYS A 121 1.28 20.26 -0.02
CA LYS A 121 1.74 21.40 0.79
C LYS A 121 1.79 21.00 2.27
N ALA A 122 2.85 21.42 2.97
CA ALA A 122 3.10 21.05 4.37
C ALA A 122 1.90 21.36 5.30
N LYS A 123 1.24 22.50 5.11
CA LYS A 123 0.04 22.85 5.89
C LYS A 123 -1.08 21.82 5.71
N ALA A 124 -1.42 21.46 4.49
CA ALA A 124 -2.47 20.48 4.19
C ALA A 124 -2.10 19.07 4.69
N ALA A 125 -0.81 18.69 4.58
CA ALA A 125 -0.32 17.42 5.10
C ALA A 125 -0.44 17.35 6.63
N ARG A 126 -0.13 18.44 7.33
CA ARG A 126 -0.26 18.53 8.79
C ARG A 126 -1.72 18.47 9.24
N GLU A 127 -2.59 19.25 8.64
CA GLU A 127 -4.03 19.24 8.95
C GLU A 127 -4.62 17.84 8.77
N ARG A 128 -4.25 17.15 7.68
CA ARG A 128 -4.69 15.78 7.44
C ARG A 128 -4.11 14.79 8.43
N ALA A 129 -2.83 14.91 8.78
CA ALA A 129 -2.18 14.05 9.77
C ALA A 129 -2.83 14.19 11.14
N ALA A 130 -3.02 15.42 11.62
CA ALA A 130 -3.68 15.69 12.89
C ALA A 130 -5.09 15.11 12.92
N TRP A 131 -5.89 15.34 11.87
CA TRP A 131 -7.25 14.80 11.76
C TRP A 131 -7.29 13.26 11.83
N LEU A 132 -6.38 12.56 11.14
CA LEU A 132 -6.30 11.10 11.18
C LEU A 132 -5.90 10.58 12.56
N LEU A 133 -4.91 11.23 13.19
CA LEU A 133 -4.44 10.84 14.52
C LEU A 133 -5.50 11.08 15.60
N GLU A 134 -6.24 12.18 15.54
CA GLU A 134 -7.39 12.43 16.41
C GLU A 134 -8.46 11.35 16.30
N ARG A 135 -8.80 10.94 15.07
CA ARG A 135 -9.75 9.85 14.81
C ARG A 135 -9.31 8.48 15.33
N LEU A 136 -8.02 8.30 15.52
CA LEU A 136 -7.42 7.10 16.10
C LEU A 136 -7.09 7.28 17.61
N ASN A 137 -7.66 8.29 18.27
CA ASN A 137 -7.46 8.61 19.67
C ASN A 137 -5.99 8.90 20.03
N LEU A 138 -5.28 9.60 19.15
CA LEU A 138 -3.89 10.02 19.31
C LEU A 138 -3.71 11.54 19.27
N GLY A 139 -4.77 12.32 19.48
CA GLY A 139 -4.71 13.79 19.44
C GLY A 139 -3.74 14.39 20.48
N SER A 140 -3.60 13.77 21.65
CA SER A 140 -2.63 14.19 22.68
C SER A 140 -1.19 13.71 22.38
N ARG A 141 -1.00 12.86 21.35
CA ARG A 141 0.28 12.21 21.00
C ARG A 141 0.94 12.77 19.75
N LEU A 142 0.40 13.81 19.12
CA LEU A 142 0.87 14.33 17.82
C LEU A 142 2.38 14.59 17.79
N LYS A 143 2.93 15.12 18.87
CA LYS A 143 4.35 15.49 18.98
C LYS A 143 5.24 14.41 19.60
N HIS A 144 4.66 13.29 20.07
CA HIS A 144 5.44 12.19 20.64
C HIS A 144 6.21 11.43 19.57
N ARG A 145 7.41 11.00 19.90
CA ARG A 145 8.22 10.11 19.07
C ARG A 145 7.86 8.65 19.34
N PRO A 146 8.16 7.72 18.43
CA PRO A 146 7.87 6.30 18.62
C PRO A 146 8.37 5.72 19.95
N ALA A 147 9.55 6.15 20.42
CA ALA A 147 10.10 5.69 21.69
C ALA A 147 9.27 6.11 22.94
N GLU A 148 8.43 7.13 22.81
CA GLU A 148 7.56 7.65 23.85
C GLU A 148 6.14 7.07 23.79
N MET A 149 5.90 6.12 22.87
CA MET A 149 4.60 5.56 22.54
C MET A 149 4.56 4.06 22.83
N SER A 150 3.42 3.58 23.31
CA SER A 150 3.17 2.15 23.43
C SER A 150 3.08 1.49 22.02
N GLY A 151 3.30 0.16 21.95
CA GLY A 151 3.19 -0.59 20.68
C GLY A 151 1.83 -0.40 20.00
N GLY A 152 0.74 -0.37 20.77
CA GLY A 152 -0.59 -0.10 20.22
C GLY A 152 -0.77 1.32 19.68
N GLU A 153 -0.13 2.33 20.31
CA GLU A 153 -0.11 3.70 19.78
C GLU A 153 0.71 3.78 18.50
N GLN A 154 1.88 3.16 18.46
CA GLN A 154 2.72 3.07 17.27
C GLN A 154 1.97 2.40 16.09
N GLN A 155 1.23 1.33 16.36
CA GLN A 155 0.41 0.66 15.36
C GLN A 155 -0.66 1.59 14.79
N ARG A 156 -1.34 2.36 15.64
CA ARG A 156 -2.34 3.34 15.18
C ARG A 156 -1.70 4.47 14.37
N VAL A 157 -0.49 4.92 14.70
CA VAL A 157 0.26 5.87 13.86
C VAL A 157 0.57 5.27 12.50
N ALA A 158 1.00 4.01 12.43
CA ALA A 158 1.26 3.32 11.15
C ALA A 158 -0.01 3.19 10.30
N ILE A 159 -1.16 2.93 10.93
CA ILE A 159 -2.47 2.92 10.25
C ILE A 159 -2.82 4.34 9.74
N ALA A 160 -2.65 5.38 10.56
CA ALA A 160 -2.86 6.77 10.13
C ALA A 160 -1.99 7.12 8.92
N ARG A 161 -0.71 6.72 8.95
CA ARG A 161 0.24 6.92 7.84
C ARG A 161 -0.23 6.23 6.56
N ALA A 162 -0.69 4.99 6.63
CA ALA A 162 -1.23 4.27 5.49
C ALA A 162 -2.50 4.94 4.92
N LEU A 163 -3.41 5.39 5.79
CA LEU A 163 -4.64 6.09 5.40
C LEU A 163 -4.40 7.50 4.85
N ALA A 164 -3.27 8.13 5.17
CA ALA A 164 -2.96 9.47 4.71
C ALA A 164 -2.85 9.57 3.18
N MET A 165 -2.49 8.47 2.51
CA MET A 165 -2.35 8.37 1.06
C MET A 165 -3.60 7.86 0.36
N SER A 166 -4.63 7.40 1.09
CA SER A 166 -5.87 6.87 0.50
C SER A 166 -6.54 7.91 -0.43
N PRO A 167 -7.03 7.47 -1.62
CA PRO A 167 -7.73 8.35 -2.57
C PRO A 167 -8.99 9.00 -2.00
N THR A 168 -9.69 8.32 -1.08
CA THR A 168 -10.87 8.86 -0.38
C THR A 168 -10.57 10.09 0.48
N SER A 169 -9.30 10.37 0.70
CA SER A 169 -8.81 11.53 1.44
C SER A 169 -8.37 12.70 0.55
N ARG A 170 -8.45 12.55 -0.78
CA ARG A 170 -8.13 13.63 -1.72
C ARG A 170 -9.35 14.54 -1.88
N PRO A 171 -9.19 15.87 -1.89
CA PRO A 171 -10.23 16.75 -2.41
C PRO A 171 -10.52 16.35 -3.87
N ALA A 172 -11.77 16.40 -4.30
CA ALA A 172 -12.31 15.87 -5.56
C ALA A 172 -11.65 16.36 -6.88
N THR A 173 -10.59 17.15 -6.80
CA THR A 173 -10.00 17.87 -7.95
C THR A 173 -8.74 17.22 -8.56
N SER A 174 -8.28 16.07 -8.06
CA SER A 174 -7.07 15.43 -8.64
C SER A 174 -7.12 13.92 -8.63
N THR A 175 -7.83 13.33 -9.58
CA THR A 175 -7.54 11.96 -10.00
C THR A 175 -6.17 12.00 -10.68
N PRO A 176 -5.13 11.25 -10.24
CA PRO A 176 -3.90 11.18 -10.98
C PRO A 176 -4.20 10.49 -12.30
N LYS A 177 -4.22 11.25 -13.38
CA LYS A 177 -4.09 10.69 -14.70
C LYS A 177 -2.66 10.17 -14.78
N LEU A 178 -2.50 8.87 -14.92
CA LEU A 178 -1.23 8.32 -15.42
C LEU A 178 -0.90 9.03 -16.72
N PRO A 179 0.39 9.30 -16.99
CA PRO A 179 0.79 9.89 -18.24
C PRO A 179 0.23 9.03 -19.38
N THR A 180 -0.58 9.63 -20.24
CA THR A 180 -1.23 9.03 -21.41
C THR A 180 -0.23 8.60 -22.50
N SER A 181 1.07 8.70 -22.23
CA SER A 181 2.17 8.41 -23.16
C SER A 181 2.87 7.08 -22.92
N TYR A 182 2.18 6.06 -22.34
CA TYR A 182 2.70 4.70 -22.41
C TYR A 182 1.98 3.95 -23.51
N SER A 183 2.48 4.13 -24.75
CA SER A 183 2.20 3.24 -25.88
C SER A 183 3.05 1.98 -25.68
N PRO A 184 2.48 0.78 -25.65
CA PRO A 184 3.26 -0.45 -25.58
C PRO A 184 3.76 -0.81 -26.99
N ASN A 185 4.78 -0.07 -27.46
CA ASN A 185 5.50 -0.41 -28.69
C ASN A 185 6.99 -0.17 -28.44
N CYS A 186 7.68 -1.20 -28.07
CA CYS A 186 8.97 -1.73 -28.54
C CYS A 186 9.31 -2.98 -27.71
#